data_47688993afa18341ecbd0050f5f1c7c5
#
_entry.id   47688993afa18341ecbd0050f5f1c7c5
#
_cell.length_a   1.000
_cell.length_b   1.000
_cell.length_c   1.000
_cell.angle_alpha   90.00
_cell.angle_beta   90.00
_cell.angle_gamma   90.00
#
_symmetry.space_group_name_H-M   'P 1'
#
loop_
_entity.id
_entity.type
_entity.pdbx_description
1 polymer ?
#
loop_
_entity_poly.entity_id
_entity_poly.type
_entity_poly.pdbx_seq_one_letter_code
_entity_poly.pdbx_strand_id
1 'polypeptide(L)'
;GHLGHRLLFLHLENENESAEAVENRLVRMITEDRDYIEKLSICRNAVIAFFQNIQARYPNGVTWNTAMDNPRAKQIIVRAALMLKSLRGTIDPKDATNTIFEEPTRLTQSFYNICRGHALMHYRTHIIVNDVESVLTIMLDSAPPERKKLLLTLLKQNGEIDADQYVEISKHGHKRVLDEFNDFEILNIVEFIQDNSMKRIRLKPEFSWLLNKKILKMIELHN
;
A
#
# COMPACT_ATOMS: atom_id res chain seq x y z
N GLY A 1 -20.13 -9.23 -7.87
CA GLY A 1 -20.21 -7.91 -7.25
C GLY A 1 -18.85 -7.47 -6.75
N HIS A 2 -18.40 -6.31 -7.15
CA HIS A 2 -17.05 -5.79 -6.95
C HIS A 2 -16.83 -5.18 -5.54
N LEU A 3 -16.99 -5.95 -4.48
CA LEU A 3 -16.69 -5.49 -3.11
C LEU A 3 -15.19 -5.22 -2.90
N GLY A 4 -14.31 -5.96 -3.59
CA GLY A 4 -12.86 -5.82 -3.43
C GLY A 4 -12.29 -4.43 -3.74
N HIS A 5 -12.89 -3.71 -4.69
CA HIS A 5 -12.47 -2.34 -5.02
C HIS A 5 -12.86 -1.29 -3.97
N ARG A 6 -13.72 -1.63 -3.01
CA ARG A 6 -14.19 -0.71 -1.97
C ARG A 6 -13.41 -0.81 -0.66
N LEU A 7 -12.56 -1.84 -0.53
CA LEU A 7 -11.79 -2.09 0.68
C LEU A 7 -10.34 -1.66 0.49
N LEU A 8 -9.78 -1.08 1.52
CA LEU A 8 -8.34 -0.92 1.69
C LEU A 8 -7.88 -2.00 2.66
N PHE A 9 -6.73 -2.60 2.38
CA PHE A 9 -6.17 -3.67 3.18
C PHE A 9 -4.90 -3.19 3.86
N LEU A 10 -4.67 -3.67 5.06
CA LEU A 10 -3.39 -3.62 5.75
C LEU A 10 -3.00 -5.07 6.05
N HIS A 11 -1.89 -5.50 5.49
CA HIS A 11 -1.33 -6.81 5.75
C HIS A 11 -0.49 -6.74 7.04
N LEU A 12 -0.90 -7.47 8.05
CA LEU A 12 -0.11 -7.64 9.25
C LEU A 12 0.74 -8.90 9.04
N GLU A 13 2.04 -8.72 8.81
CA GLU A 13 2.97 -9.84 8.76
C GLU A 13 3.04 -10.45 10.16
N ASN A 14 2.64 -11.70 10.28
CA ASN A 14 3.11 -12.51 11.39
C ASN A 14 4.57 -12.87 11.07
N GLU A 15 5.49 -12.62 12.01
CA GLU A 15 6.84 -13.16 11.94
C GLU A 15 6.73 -14.62 11.49
N ASN A 16 7.72 -15.11 10.71
CA ASN A 16 7.76 -16.48 10.18
C ASN A 16 7.75 -17.48 11.34
N GLU A 17 6.58 -17.67 11.94
CA GLU A 17 6.36 -18.67 12.98
C GLU A 17 6.46 -20.06 12.33
N SER A 18 7.19 -20.98 12.97
CA SER A 18 7.14 -22.38 12.59
C SER A 18 5.71 -22.94 12.75
N ALA A 19 5.35 -23.97 11.98
CA ALA A 19 4.04 -24.60 12.11
C ALA A 19 3.71 -25.01 13.57
N GLU A 20 4.73 -25.49 14.30
CA GLU A 20 4.63 -25.83 15.73
C GLU A 20 4.36 -24.60 16.61
N ALA A 21 4.99 -23.45 16.31
CA ALA A 21 4.74 -22.20 17.04
C ALA A 21 3.32 -21.70 16.80
N VAL A 22 2.81 -21.81 15.56
CA VAL A 22 1.42 -21.47 15.20
C VAL A 22 0.45 -22.39 15.95
N GLU A 23 0.69 -23.71 15.94
CA GLU A 23 -0.16 -24.68 16.65
C GLU A 23 -0.19 -24.39 18.15
N ASN A 24 0.95 -24.20 18.78
CA ASN A 24 1.06 -23.86 20.20
C ASN A 24 0.34 -22.54 20.52
N ARG A 25 0.43 -21.53 19.65
CA ARG A 25 -0.29 -20.27 19.81
C ARG A 25 -1.79 -20.46 19.73
N LEU A 26 -2.27 -21.24 18.76
CA LEU A 26 -3.70 -21.52 18.59
C LEU A 26 -4.26 -22.35 19.77
N VAL A 27 -3.51 -23.34 20.27
CA VAL A 27 -3.89 -24.11 21.47
C VAL A 27 -3.99 -23.18 22.68
N ARG A 28 -3.02 -22.28 22.89
CA ARG A 28 -3.08 -21.27 23.97
C ARG A 28 -4.30 -20.37 23.83
N MET A 29 -4.63 -19.91 22.63
CA MET A 29 -5.83 -19.07 22.40
C MET A 29 -7.12 -19.77 22.83
N ILE A 30 -7.20 -21.11 22.69
CA ILE A 30 -8.38 -21.89 23.08
C ILE A 30 -8.38 -22.17 24.58
N THR A 31 -7.21 -22.36 25.19
CA THR A 31 -7.07 -22.79 26.58
C THR A 31 -6.88 -21.63 27.58
N GLU A 32 -6.26 -20.52 27.13
CA GLU A 32 -5.90 -19.38 27.99
C GLU A 32 -6.70 -18.12 27.63
N ASP A 33 -8.02 -18.22 27.72
CA ASP A 33 -8.94 -17.11 27.40
C ASP A 33 -8.68 -15.83 28.25
N ARG A 34 -8.08 -15.96 29.43
CA ARG A 34 -7.77 -14.83 30.32
C ARG A 34 -6.72 -13.88 29.76
N ASP A 35 -5.64 -14.39 29.15
CA ASP A 35 -4.55 -13.56 28.62
C ASP A 35 -5.02 -12.74 27.40
N TYR A 36 -5.87 -13.34 26.54
CA TYR A 36 -6.48 -12.65 25.41
C TYR A 36 -7.44 -11.55 25.86
N ILE A 37 -8.30 -11.83 26.86
CA ILE A 37 -9.26 -10.86 27.41
C ILE A 37 -8.50 -9.69 28.06
N GLU A 38 -7.41 -9.98 28.77
CA GLU A 38 -6.58 -8.94 29.40
C GLU A 38 -5.93 -8.04 28.35
N LYS A 39 -5.29 -8.63 27.32
CA LYS A 39 -4.70 -7.88 26.20
C LYS A 39 -5.73 -7.05 25.45
N LEU A 40 -6.91 -7.64 25.18
CA LEU A 40 -8.02 -6.93 24.56
C LEU A 40 -8.48 -5.74 25.40
N SER A 41 -8.56 -5.92 26.74
CA SER A 41 -8.91 -4.85 27.68
C SER A 41 -7.89 -3.72 27.66
N ILE A 42 -6.59 -4.04 27.65
CA ILE A 42 -5.51 -3.04 27.55
C ILE A 42 -5.64 -2.23 26.25
N CYS A 43 -5.79 -2.90 25.12
CA CYS A 43 -5.98 -2.24 23.82
C CYS A 43 -7.24 -1.35 23.81
N ARG A 44 -8.36 -1.88 24.32
CA ARG A 44 -9.62 -1.12 24.43
C ARG A 44 -9.47 0.12 25.29
N ASN A 45 -8.84 -0.01 26.46
CA ASN A 45 -8.63 1.10 27.35
C ASN A 45 -7.72 2.17 26.74
N ALA A 46 -6.67 1.77 26.03
CA ALA A 46 -5.80 2.70 25.30
C ALA A 46 -6.56 3.48 24.22
N VAL A 47 -7.42 2.81 23.45
CA VAL A 47 -8.27 3.46 22.43
C VAL A 47 -9.28 4.41 23.09
N ILE A 48 -9.94 4.00 24.19
CA ILE A 48 -10.87 4.85 24.93
C ILE A 48 -10.14 6.10 25.45
N ALA A 49 -8.99 5.92 26.11
CA ALA A 49 -8.19 7.03 26.64
C ALA A 49 -7.76 7.99 25.54
N PHE A 50 -7.37 7.47 24.35
CA PHE A 50 -7.05 8.31 23.19
C PHE A 50 -8.25 9.18 22.79
N PHE A 51 -9.44 8.61 22.62
CA PHE A 51 -10.62 9.38 22.24
C PHE A 51 -11.05 10.37 23.30
N GLN A 52 -10.95 10.02 24.59
CA GLN A 52 -11.19 10.95 25.69
C GLN A 52 -10.23 12.14 25.67
N ASN A 53 -8.95 11.91 25.40
CA ASN A 53 -7.95 12.96 25.27
C ASN A 53 -8.24 13.87 24.06
N ILE A 54 -8.66 13.31 22.92
CA ILE A 54 -9.07 14.08 21.74
C ILE A 54 -10.30 14.94 22.06
N GLN A 55 -11.31 14.36 22.72
CA GLN A 55 -12.53 15.10 23.12
C GLN A 55 -12.24 16.22 24.11
N ALA A 56 -11.38 15.97 25.11
CA ALA A 56 -10.96 17.00 26.06
C ALA A 56 -10.19 18.14 25.39
N ARG A 57 -9.34 17.82 24.41
CA ARG A 57 -8.56 18.83 23.67
C ARG A 57 -9.40 19.61 22.65
N TYR A 58 -10.42 18.98 22.10
CA TYR A 58 -11.29 19.54 21.06
C TYR A 58 -12.76 19.39 21.44
N PRO A 59 -13.24 20.09 22.50
CA PRO A 59 -14.57 19.90 23.04
C PRO A 59 -15.70 20.25 22.04
N ASN A 60 -15.40 21.14 21.08
CA ASN A 60 -16.32 21.55 20.02
C ASN A 60 -16.09 20.81 18.69
N GLY A 61 -15.36 19.68 18.75
CA GLY A 61 -14.95 18.93 17.56
C GLY A 61 -13.63 19.41 16.98
N VAL A 62 -13.03 18.57 16.13
CA VAL A 62 -11.74 18.86 15.49
C VAL A 62 -11.93 19.76 14.29
N THR A 63 -11.45 21.01 14.36
CA THR A 63 -11.37 21.90 13.18
C THR A 63 -10.06 21.66 12.46
N TRP A 64 -10.16 21.16 11.22
CA TRP A 64 -8.99 20.84 10.41
C TRP A 64 -8.42 22.07 9.71
N ASN A 65 -7.13 22.32 9.86
CA ASN A 65 -6.46 23.46 9.21
C ASN A 65 -5.85 23.05 7.87
N THR A 66 -6.66 23.00 6.82
CA THR A 66 -6.24 22.63 5.46
C THR A 66 -5.19 23.56 4.85
N ALA A 67 -5.12 24.82 5.32
CA ALA A 67 -4.15 25.78 4.85
C ALA A 67 -2.72 25.43 5.31
N MET A 68 -2.58 24.75 6.45
CA MET A 68 -1.29 24.28 6.96
C MET A 68 -0.90 22.89 6.46
N ASP A 69 -1.77 22.20 5.72
CA ASP A 69 -1.44 20.91 5.15
C ASP A 69 -0.24 21.02 4.21
N ASN A 70 0.75 20.15 4.42
CA ASN A 70 1.96 20.15 3.61
C ASN A 70 1.66 19.84 2.14
N PRO A 71 2.02 20.73 1.18
CA PRO A 71 1.71 20.52 -0.25
C PRO A 71 2.31 19.24 -0.83
N ARG A 72 3.52 18.87 -0.38
CA ARG A 72 4.17 17.62 -0.82
C ARG A 72 3.44 16.38 -0.32
N ALA A 73 2.92 16.41 0.91
CA ALA A 73 2.10 15.32 1.44
C ALA A 73 0.82 15.16 0.61
N LYS A 74 0.10 16.26 0.29
CA LYS A 74 -1.07 16.22 -0.59
C LYS A 74 -0.74 15.62 -1.96
N GLN A 75 0.40 16.00 -2.55
CA GLN A 75 0.83 15.47 -3.84
C GLN A 75 1.12 13.96 -3.77
N ILE A 76 1.78 13.47 -2.70
CA ILE A 76 2.04 12.04 -2.52
C ILE A 76 0.73 11.27 -2.35
N ILE A 77 -0.24 11.78 -1.60
CA ILE A 77 -1.57 11.17 -1.43
C ILE A 77 -2.25 10.96 -2.78
N VAL A 78 -2.30 12.00 -3.62
CA VAL A 78 -2.89 11.91 -4.96
C VAL A 78 -2.16 10.89 -5.83
N ARG A 79 -0.83 10.93 -5.84
CA ARG A 79 0.01 10.00 -6.61
C ARG A 79 -0.13 8.55 -6.14
N ALA A 80 -0.24 8.32 -4.82
CA ALA A 80 -0.50 7.00 -4.26
C ALA A 80 -1.89 6.47 -4.68
N ALA A 81 -2.91 7.34 -4.69
CA ALA A 81 -4.24 6.96 -5.17
C ALA A 81 -4.24 6.58 -6.66
N LEU A 82 -3.51 7.34 -7.50
CA LEU A 82 -3.35 7.03 -8.92
C LEU A 82 -2.57 5.73 -9.14
N MET A 83 -1.51 5.48 -8.34
CA MET A 83 -0.77 4.22 -8.40
C MET A 83 -1.64 3.03 -8.01
N LEU A 84 -2.40 3.13 -6.91
CA LEU A 84 -3.30 2.04 -6.50
C LEU A 84 -4.42 1.81 -7.52
N LYS A 85 -4.97 2.87 -8.12
CA LYS A 85 -5.92 2.77 -9.23
C LYS A 85 -5.34 1.91 -10.37
N SER A 86 -4.09 2.18 -10.79
CA SER A 86 -3.42 1.41 -11.84
C SER A 86 -3.18 -0.04 -11.40
N LEU A 87 -2.64 -0.25 -10.19
CA LEU A 87 -2.38 -1.59 -9.65
C LEU A 87 -3.64 -2.45 -9.52
N ARG A 88 -4.82 -1.84 -9.30
CA ARG A 88 -6.11 -2.53 -9.17
C ARG A 88 -6.89 -2.61 -10.48
N GLY A 89 -6.40 -2.05 -11.56
CA GLY A 89 -7.06 -2.11 -12.87
C GLY A 89 -7.41 -3.55 -13.24
N THR A 90 -8.61 -3.78 -13.73
CA THR A 90 -9.08 -5.08 -14.22
C THR A 90 -8.92 -5.13 -15.72
N ILE A 91 -8.03 -6.00 -16.19
CA ILE A 91 -7.79 -6.22 -17.60
C ILE A 91 -8.83 -7.24 -18.11
N ASP A 92 -9.54 -6.92 -19.20
CA ASP A 92 -10.41 -7.88 -19.84
C ASP A 92 -9.54 -8.92 -20.58
N PRO A 93 -9.63 -10.22 -20.27
CA PRO A 93 -8.83 -11.25 -20.94
C PRO A 93 -9.09 -11.37 -22.44
N LYS A 94 -10.23 -10.86 -22.92
CA LYS A 94 -10.63 -10.92 -24.35
C LYS A 94 -10.25 -9.66 -25.10
N ASP A 95 -10.16 -8.54 -24.40
CA ASP A 95 -9.87 -7.24 -25.01
C ASP A 95 -9.10 -6.35 -24.02
N ALA A 96 -7.78 -6.34 -24.15
CA ALA A 96 -6.89 -5.55 -23.31
C ALA A 96 -7.17 -4.03 -23.39
N THR A 97 -7.83 -3.57 -24.44
CA THR A 97 -8.22 -2.15 -24.57
C THR A 97 -9.39 -1.78 -23.66
N ASN A 98 -10.13 -2.78 -23.17
CA ASN A 98 -11.27 -2.61 -22.25
C ASN A 98 -10.83 -2.80 -20.79
N THR A 99 -9.78 -2.10 -20.39
CA THR A 99 -9.31 -2.12 -18.98
C THR A 99 -10.17 -1.22 -18.12
N ILE A 100 -10.71 -1.78 -17.03
CA ILE A 100 -11.56 -1.05 -16.07
C ILE A 100 -10.71 -0.57 -14.92
N PHE A 101 -10.78 0.73 -14.66
CA PHE A 101 -10.11 1.36 -13.54
C PHE A 101 -11.11 1.91 -12.51
N GLU A 102 -10.73 1.83 -11.23
CA GLU A 102 -11.46 2.50 -10.16
C GLU A 102 -11.34 4.02 -10.28
N GLU A 103 -12.41 4.76 -9.89
CA GLU A 103 -12.36 6.22 -9.80
C GLU A 103 -11.41 6.67 -8.67
N PRO A 104 -10.36 7.46 -8.95
CA PRO A 104 -9.34 7.79 -7.97
C PRO A 104 -9.78 8.77 -6.88
N THR A 105 -10.89 9.49 -7.08
CA THR A 105 -11.38 10.50 -6.12
C THR A 105 -11.63 9.88 -4.76
N ARG A 106 -12.30 8.71 -4.73
CA ARG A 106 -12.59 8.00 -3.49
C ARG A 106 -11.30 7.52 -2.78
N LEU A 107 -10.35 6.99 -3.53
CA LEU A 107 -9.05 6.57 -2.98
C LEU A 107 -8.31 7.76 -2.39
N THR A 108 -8.27 8.87 -3.12
CA THR A 108 -7.62 10.11 -2.66
C THR A 108 -8.24 10.60 -1.35
N GLN A 109 -9.57 10.61 -1.25
CA GLN A 109 -10.27 11.01 -0.03
C GLN A 109 -9.99 10.06 1.13
N SER A 110 -9.98 8.76 0.89
CA SER A 110 -9.66 7.75 1.91
C SER A 110 -8.23 7.91 2.41
N PHE A 111 -7.26 8.08 1.52
CA PHE A 111 -5.87 8.28 1.87
C PHE A 111 -5.64 9.60 2.63
N TYR A 112 -6.32 10.66 2.23
CA TYR A 112 -6.28 11.92 2.97
C TYR A 112 -6.83 11.76 4.39
N ASN A 113 -7.94 11.03 4.56
CA ASN A 113 -8.51 10.76 5.88
C ASN A 113 -7.59 9.87 6.76
N ILE A 114 -6.87 8.92 6.17
CA ILE A 114 -5.85 8.13 6.88
C ILE A 114 -4.73 9.04 7.40
N CYS A 115 -4.19 9.92 6.54
CA CYS A 115 -3.18 10.90 6.96
C CYS A 115 -3.70 11.83 8.06
N ARG A 116 -4.96 12.25 7.99
CA ARG A 116 -5.60 13.07 9.04
C ARG A 116 -5.70 12.29 10.35
N GLY A 117 -6.10 11.02 10.29
CA GLY A 117 -6.14 10.14 11.47
C GLY A 117 -4.75 10.03 12.11
N HIS A 118 -3.71 9.76 11.30
CA HIS A 118 -2.33 9.69 11.78
C HIS A 118 -1.85 11.02 12.38
N ALA A 119 -2.11 12.15 11.72
CA ALA A 119 -1.78 13.48 12.26
C ALA A 119 -2.48 13.74 13.60
N LEU A 120 -3.76 13.33 13.73
CA LEU A 120 -4.53 13.50 14.96
C LEU A 120 -4.00 12.65 16.12
N MET A 121 -3.49 11.44 15.84
CA MET A 121 -2.79 10.61 16.83
C MET A 121 -1.57 11.35 17.42
N HIS A 122 -0.98 12.27 16.67
CA HIS A 122 0.09 13.17 17.11
C HIS A 122 -0.41 14.57 17.52
N TYR A 123 -1.70 14.70 17.84
CA TYR A 123 -2.35 15.94 18.27
C TYR A 123 -2.17 17.12 17.30
N ARG A 124 -2.07 16.84 15.98
CA ARG A 124 -1.98 17.85 14.94
C ARG A 124 -3.29 17.91 14.15
N THR A 125 -3.65 19.13 13.70
CA THR A 125 -4.83 19.38 12.86
C THR A 125 -4.45 19.75 11.43
N HIS A 126 -3.29 19.32 10.98
CA HIS A 126 -2.76 19.44 9.62
C HIS A 126 -1.83 18.26 9.34
N ILE A 127 -1.70 17.88 8.06
CA ILE A 127 -0.83 16.80 7.64
C ILE A 127 0.59 17.29 7.33
N ILE A 128 1.57 16.44 7.65
CA ILE A 128 2.97 16.60 7.25
C ILE A 128 3.42 15.41 6.41
N VAL A 129 4.64 15.48 5.82
CA VAL A 129 5.13 14.43 4.92
C VAL A 129 5.23 13.06 5.60
N ASN A 130 5.50 12.99 6.91
CA ASN A 130 5.60 11.70 7.59
C ASN A 130 4.25 10.98 7.73
N ASP A 131 3.13 11.71 7.67
CA ASP A 131 1.80 11.09 7.75
C ASP A 131 1.44 10.24 6.52
N VAL A 132 2.19 10.38 5.42
CA VAL A 132 1.95 9.60 4.19
C VAL A 132 2.50 8.18 4.26
N GLU A 133 3.33 7.85 5.24
CA GLU A 133 3.91 6.52 5.41
C GLU A 133 2.82 5.44 5.50
N SER A 134 1.82 5.65 6.36
CA SER A 134 0.66 4.75 6.47
C SER A 134 -0.10 4.59 5.15
N VAL A 135 -0.16 5.65 4.33
CA VAL A 135 -0.81 5.60 3.02
C VAL A 135 0.00 4.76 2.04
N LEU A 136 1.33 4.86 2.03
CA LEU A 136 2.19 4.07 1.15
C LEU A 136 2.08 2.58 1.48
N THR A 137 2.08 2.23 2.76
CA THR A 137 1.87 0.85 3.23
C THR A 137 0.51 0.31 2.76
N ILE A 138 -0.58 1.03 3.04
CA ILE A 138 -1.93 0.62 2.66
C ILE A 138 -2.10 0.54 1.14
N MET A 139 -1.46 1.43 0.38
CA MET A 139 -1.44 1.39 -1.09
C MET A 139 -0.87 0.06 -1.59
N LEU A 140 0.30 -0.34 -1.07
CA LEU A 140 0.96 -1.59 -1.46
C LEU A 140 0.17 -2.82 -1.00
N ASP A 141 -0.32 -2.83 0.23
CA ASP A 141 -1.07 -3.96 0.79
C ASP A 141 -2.45 -4.14 0.14
N SER A 142 -2.99 -3.06 -0.42
CA SER A 142 -4.26 -3.07 -1.14
C SER A 142 -4.10 -3.43 -2.62
N ALA A 143 -2.88 -3.57 -3.12
CA ALA A 143 -2.60 -4.04 -4.46
C ALA A 143 -2.68 -5.58 -4.54
N PRO A 144 -3.01 -6.18 -5.70
CA PRO A 144 -2.87 -7.62 -5.90
C PRO A 144 -1.43 -8.08 -5.60
N PRO A 145 -1.24 -9.22 -4.86
CA PRO A 145 0.08 -9.63 -4.39
C PRO A 145 1.15 -9.74 -5.47
N GLU A 146 0.82 -10.30 -6.62
CA GLU A 146 1.76 -10.46 -7.74
C GLU A 146 2.18 -9.09 -8.30
N ARG A 147 1.25 -8.14 -8.40
CA ARG A 147 1.53 -6.78 -8.85
C ARG A 147 2.34 -6.00 -7.81
N LYS A 148 2.04 -6.16 -6.52
CA LYS A 148 2.88 -5.63 -5.43
C LYS A 148 4.32 -6.13 -5.58
N LYS A 149 4.50 -7.45 -5.77
CA LYS A 149 5.81 -8.09 -5.89
C LYS A 149 6.61 -7.51 -7.08
N LEU A 150 6.01 -7.42 -8.26
CA LEU A 150 6.68 -6.86 -9.44
C LEU A 150 7.03 -5.38 -9.23
N LEU A 151 6.11 -4.58 -8.69
CA LEU A 151 6.39 -3.17 -8.38
C LEU A 151 7.56 -3.02 -7.41
N LEU A 152 7.56 -3.75 -6.28
CA LEU A 152 8.65 -3.69 -5.31
C LEU A 152 9.99 -4.12 -5.91
N THR A 153 9.96 -5.13 -6.79
CA THR A 153 11.17 -5.56 -7.51
C THR A 153 11.67 -4.47 -8.45
N LEU A 154 10.80 -3.82 -9.22
CA LEU A 154 11.14 -2.67 -10.06
C LEU A 154 11.78 -1.55 -9.23
N LEU A 155 11.22 -1.22 -8.06
CA LEU A 155 11.76 -0.18 -7.20
C LEU A 155 13.15 -0.54 -6.67
N LYS A 156 13.40 -1.80 -6.31
CA LYS A 156 14.71 -2.31 -5.88
C LYS A 156 15.73 -2.28 -7.02
N GLN A 157 15.29 -2.43 -8.26
CA GLN A 157 16.11 -2.36 -9.48
C GLN A 157 16.13 -0.94 -10.11
N ASN A 158 15.89 0.08 -9.29
CA ASN A 158 15.92 1.49 -9.71
C ASN A 158 14.96 1.83 -10.86
N GLY A 159 13.84 1.13 -10.95
CA GLY A 159 12.77 1.39 -11.90
C GLY A 159 12.87 0.67 -13.23
N GLU A 160 13.87 -0.17 -13.44
CA GLU A 160 14.04 -0.96 -14.68
C GLU A 160 14.36 -2.43 -14.35
N ILE A 161 13.84 -3.36 -15.12
CA ILE A 161 14.18 -4.78 -15.04
C ILE A 161 13.97 -5.49 -16.38
N ASP A 162 14.85 -6.43 -16.69
CA ASP A 162 14.65 -7.34 -17.83
C ASP A 162 13.95 -8.66 -17.41
N ALA A 163 13.44 -9.37 -18.39
CA ALA A 163 12.65 -10.58 -18.16
C ALA A 163 13.48 -11.68 -17.49
N ASP A 164 14.74 -11.87 -17.87
CA ASP A 164 15.58 -12.93 -17.33
C ASP A 164 15.92 -12.66 -15.85
N GLN A 165 16.27 -11.43 -15.52
CA GLN A 165 16.47 -11.00 -14.12
C GLN A 165 15.21 -11.25 -13.28
N TYR A 166 14.02 -10.92 -13.83
CA TYR A 166 12.79 -11.11 -13.06
C TYR A 166 12.40 -12.59 -12.93
N VAL A 167 12.71 -13.44 -13.93
CA VAL A 167 12.58 -14.91 -13.80
C VAL A 167 13.39 -15.43 -12.62
N GLU A 168 14.63 -14.99 -12.48
CA GLU A 168 15.51 -15.40 -11.38
C GLU A 168 14.97 -14.97 -9.99
N ILE A 169 14.43 -13.76 -9.89
CA ILE A 169 13.90 -13.20 -8.63
C ILE A 169 12.54 -13.79 -8.29
N SER A 170 11.62 -13.85 -9.24
CA SER A 170 10.24 -14.28 -9.03
C SER A 170 10.08 -15.79 -8.91
N LYS A 171 11.01 -16.55 -9.51
CA LYS A 171 10.94 -18.00 -9.74
C LYS A 171 9.76 -18.41 -10.63
N HIS A 172 9.21 -17.47 -11.41
CA HIS A 172 8.19 -17.74 -12.41
C HIS A 172 8.82 -18.20 -13.71
N GLY A 173 8.06 -18.97 -14.52
CA GLY A 173 8.49 -19.29 -15.88
C GLY A 173 8.48 -18.05 -16.79
N HIS A 174 9.37 -18.02 -17.78
CA HIS A 174 9.58 -16.88 -18.69
C HIS A 174 8.28 -16.37 -19.35
N LYS A 175 7.39 -17.29 -19.79
CA LYS A 175 6.09 -16.90 -20.36
C LYS A 175 5.26 -16.08 -19.36
N ARG A 176 5.14 -16.54 -18.12
CA ARG A 176 4.38 -15.84 -17.08
C ARG A 176 4.96 -14.46 -16.77
N VAL A 177 6.29 -14.35 -16.76
CA VAL A 177 6.98 -13.05 -16.56
C VAL A 177 6.61 -12.07 -17.68
N LEU A 178 6.58 -12.54 -18.94
CA LEU A 178 6.17 -11.70 -20.06
C LEU A 178 4.69 -11.28 -19.98
N ASP A 179 3.83 -12.17 -19.51
CA ASP A 179 2.41 -11.85 -19.29
C ASP A 179 2.27 -10.78 -18.18
N GLU A 180 3.02 -10.90 -17.06
CA GLU A 180 3.05 -9.90 -15.99
C GLU A 180 3.58 -8.54 -16.47
N PHE A 181 4.59 -8.52 -17.35
CA PHE A 181 5.12 -7.29 -17.93
C PHE A 181 4.10 -6.62 -18.86
N ASN A 182 3.41 -7.42 -19.71
CA ASN A 182 2.33 -6.93 -20.56
C ASN A 182 1.18 -6.36 -19.73
N ASP A 183 0.79 -7.02 -18.64
CA ASP A 183 -0.22 -6.50 -17.72
C ASP A 183 0.17 -5.12 -17.18
N PHE A 184 1.42 -4.94 -16.75
CA PHE A 184 1.91 -3.65 -16.24
C PHE A 184 1.93 -2.55 -17.31
N GLU A 185 2.21 -2.90 -18.58
CA GLU A 185 2.11 -1.96 -19.69
C GLU A 185 0.66 -1.55 -19.95
N ILE A 186 -0.27 -2.54 -20.03
CA ILE A 186 -1.72 -2.29 -20.19
C ILE A 186 -2.26 -1.43 -19.06
N LEU A 187 -1.82 -1.66 -17.82
CA LEU A 187 -2.17 -0.87 -16.64
C LEU A 187 -1.50 0.51 -16.62
N ASN A 188 -0.73 0.83 -17.65
CA ASN A 188 -0.02 2.09 -17.82
C ASN A 188 1.01 2.39 -16.72
N ILE A 189 1.57 1.37 -16.08
CA ILE A 189 2.57 1.50 -15.00
C ILE A 189 3.99 1.57 -15.55
N VAL A 190 4.26 0.78 -16.60
CA VAL A 190 5.57 0.67 -17.24
C VAL A 190 5.48 0.92 -18.73
N GLU A 191 6.64 1.09 -19.35
CA GLU A 191 6.84 1.05 -20.81
C GLU A 191 7.88 -0.02 -21.16
N PHE A 192 7.72 -0.69 -22.30
CA PHE A 192 8.75 -1.56 -22.84
C PHE A 192 9.88 -0.73 -23.42
N ILE A 193 11.11 -1.12 -23.09
CA ILE A 193 12.31 -0.59 -23.73
C ILE A 193 12.67 -1.56 -24.86
N GLN A 194 12.71 -1.04 -26.08
CA GLN A 194 13.22 -1.79 -27.23
C GLN A 194 14.76 -1.81 -27.18
N ASP A 195 15.31 -2.91 -26.69
CA ASP A 195 16.75 -3.16 -26.78
C ASP A 195 16.97 -4.55 -27.42
N ASN A 196 17.87 -4.60 -28.37
CA ASN A 196 18.31 -5.60 -29.35
C ASN A 196 18.02 -7.10 -29.17
N SER A 197 17.30 -7.58 -28.17
CA SER A 197 16.76 -8.94 -28.04
C SER A 197 16.13 -9.21 -26.65
N MET A 198 16.38 -8.41 -25.64
CA MET A 198 15.85 -8.63 -24.29
C MET A 198 14.59 -7.78 -24.07
N LYS A 199 13.52 -8.40 -23.61
CA LYS A 199 12.33 -7.66 -23.17
C LYS A 199 12.59 -7.05 -21.80
N ARG A 200 12.73 -5.73 -21.79
CA ARG A 200 12.95 -4.93 -20.58
C ARG A 200 11.79 -3.96 -20.39
N ILE A 201 11.41 -3.73 -19.14
CA ILE A 201 10.42 -2.73 -18.77
C ILE A 201 11.04 -1.64 -17.90
N ARG A 202 10.49 -0.43 -18.02
CA ARG A 202 10.83 0.73 -17.21
C ARG A 202 9.59 1.34 -16.60
N LEU A 203 9.69 1.73 -15.34
CA LEU A 203 8.65 2.50 -14.65
C LEU A 203 8.42 3.84 -15.36
N LYS A 204 7.15 4.15 -15.68
CA LYS A 204 6.81 5.39 -16.37
C LYS A 204 7.15 6.63 -15.53
N PRO A 205 7.44 7.77 -16.19
CA PRO A 205 7.84 9.01 -15.51
C PRO A 205 6.86 9.49 -14.44
N GLU A 206 5.55 9.30 -14.65
CA GLU A 206 4.52 9.66 -13.67
C GLU A 206 4.63 8.91 -12.35
N PHE A 207 5.27 7.74 -12.33
CA PHE A 207 5.51 6.93 -11.13
C PHE A 207 6.95 7.01 -10.61
N SER A 208 7.84 7.74 -11.28
CA SER A 208 9.26 7.90 -10.90
C SER A 208 9.45 8.51 -9.51
N TRP A 209 8.43 9.18 -8.96
CA TRP A 209 8.44 9.72 -7.61
C TRP A 209 8.63 8.63 -6.53
N LEU A 210 8.26 7.37 -6.83
CA LEU A 210 8.49 6.21 -5.97
C LEU A 210 9.98 5.91 -5.78
N LEU A 211 10.84 6.27 -6.74
CA LEU A 211 12.29 6.10 -6.67
C LEU A 211 12.99 7.14 -5.80
N ASN A 212 12.24 8.09 -5.23
CA ASN A 212 12.81 9.06 -4.28
C ASN A 212 13.27 8.34 -3.02
N LYS A 213 14.54 8.54 -2.62
CA LYS A 213 15.15 7.87 -1.45
C LYS A 213 14.32 7.94 -0.17
N LYS A 214 13.65 9.07 0.09
CA LYS A 214 12.79 9.23 1.27
C LYS A 214 11.53 8.37 1.16
N ILE A 215 10.94 8.26 -0.03
CA ILE A 215 9.77 7.42 -0.28
C ILE A 215 10.16 5.94 -0.19
N LEU A 216 11.27 5.54 -0.83
CA LEU A 216 11.78 4.17 -0.73
C LEU A 216 12.01 3.75 0.71
N LYS A 217 12.62 4.62 1.53
CA LYS A 217 12.83 4.33 2.95
C LYS A 217 11.51 4.11 3.70
N MET A 218 10.46 4.89 3.41
CA MET A 218 9.14 4.70 4.01
C MET A 218 8.50 3.37 3.58
N ILE A 219 8.72 2.95 2.33
CA ILE A 219 8.24 1.67 1.79
C ILE A 219 9.02 0.48 2.38
N GLU A 220 10.35 0.59 2.50
CA GLU A 220 11.23 -0.48 2.98
C GLU A 220 11.06 -0.80 4.47
N LEU A 221 10.60 0.16 5.29
CA LEU A 221 10.36 -0.06 6.71
C LEU A 221 9.19 -1.01 7.00
N HIS A 222 8.36 -1.31 5.98
CA HIS A 222 7.15 -2.14 6.10
C HIS A 222 7.16 -3.38 5.18
N ASN A 223 8.28 -3.68 4.53
CA ASN A 223 8.49 -4.84 3.67
C ASN A 223 9.89 -5.43 3.97
#